data_7b7100370a677969a5dddba4f4dc284e
#
_entry.id   7b7100370a677969a5dddba4f4dc284e
#
_cell.length_a   1.000
_cell.length_b   1.000
_cell.length_c   1.000
_cell.angle_alpha   90.00
_cell.angle_beta   90.00
_cell.angle_gamma   90.00
#
_symmetry.space_group_name_H-M   'P 1'
#
loop_
_entity.id
_entity.type
_entity.pdbx_description
1 polymer ?
#
loop_
_entity_poly.entity_id
_entity_poly.type
_entity_poly.pdbx_seq_one_letter_code
_entity_poly.pdbx_strand_id
1 'polypeptide(L)'
;GGPYTPAAMKAIFRGCGYTDMAREWGFSLYTECRSREVTLPRARRCRQLSVAEPFLERDYLIDLCKLKTHGMVGFSGAVKNLFGAVPGLQKPELHCRFPEKQAFSEMLVDLCDFLAPDLCIMDGILAMEGNGPTGGQPRQMGVLGASKSPYALDVCGTSLIGLKPESVLMLREAHERGLGP
;
A
#
# COMPACT_ATOMS: atom_id res chain seq x y z
N GLY A 1 6.46 -4.73 -3.09
CA GLY A 1 7.83 -4.52 -2.79
C GLY A 1 8.64 -4.19 -4.01
N GLY A 2 9.30 -3.03 -3.99
CA GLY A 2 10.18 -2.68 -5.08
C GLY A 2 11.46 -3.52 -5.09
N PRO A 3 12.08 -3.70 -6.24
CA PRO A 3 13.40 -4.29 -6.36
C PRO A 3 14.46 -3.41 -5.70
N TYR A 4 15.65 -3.98 -5.54
CA TYR A 4 16.74 -3.33 -4.83
C TYR A 4 17.66 -2.50 -5.74
N THR A 5 17.49 -2.60 -7.06
CA THR A 5 18.35 -1.93 -8.03
C THR A 5 17.54 -1.32 -9.18
N PRO A 6 18.06 -0.24 -9.81
CA PRO A 6 17.45 0.35 -11.00
C PRO A 6 17.25 -0.65 -12.15
N ALA A 7 18.22 -1.56 -12.35
CA ALA A 7 18.13 -2.58 -13.40
C ALA A 7 16.97 -3.56 -13.16
N ALA A 8 16.82 -4.03 -11.92
CA ALA A 8 15.71 -4.91 -11.54
C ALA A 8 14.35 -4.16 -11.62
N MET A 9 14.29 -2.88 -11.27
CA MET A 9 13.09 -2.05 -11.42
C MET A 9 12.67 -1.95 -12.89
N LYS A 10 13.62 -1.64 -13.79
CA LYS A 10 13.37 -1.59 -15.24
C LYS A 10 12.89 -2.93 -15.79
N ALA A 11 13.45 -4.05 -15.31
CA ALA A 11 13.01 -5.38 -15.71
C ALA A 11 11.57 -5.69 -15.28
N ILE A 12 11.20 -5.33 -14.06
CA ILE A 12 9.82 -5.48 -13.56
C ILE A 12 8.85 -4.61 -14.38
N PHE A 13 9.16 -3.34 -14.62
CA PHE A 13 8.29 -2.47 -15.41
C PHE A 13 8.08 -3.00 -16.82
N ARG A 14 9.10 -3.56 -17.43
CA ARG A 14 9.00 -4.22 -18.74
C ARG A 14 8.12 -5.46 -18.67
N GLY A 15 8.39 -6.35 -17.70
CA GLY A 15 7.64 -7.60 -17.54
C GLY A 15 6.16 -7.40 -17.19
N CYS A 16 5.81 -6.29 -16.52
CA CYS A 16 4.43 -5.94 -16.20
C CYS A 16 3.75 -5.04 -17.25
N GLY A 17 4.40 -4.72 -18.38
CA GLY A 17 3.83 -3.88 -19.44
C GLY A 17 3.87 -2.37 -19.16
N TYR A 18 4.37 -1.92 -18.00
CA TYR A 18 4.41 -0.49 -17.66
C TYR A 18 5.30 0.33 -18.61
N THR A 19 6.35 -0.26 -19.17
CA THR A 19 7.24 0.44 -20.11
C THR A 19 6.49 0.85 -21.39
N ASP A 20 5.62 -0.03 -21.90
CA ASP A 20 4.85 0.25 -23.11
C ASP A 20 3.70 1.22 -22.80
N MET A 21 3.02 1.05 -21.67
CA MET A 21 2.02 2.01 -21.19
C MET A 21 2.61 3.42 -21.01
N ALA A 22 3.79 3.54 -20.40
CA ALA A 22 4.44 4.83 -20.20
C ALA A 22 4.76 5.54 -21.52
N ARG A 23 5.16 4.76 -22.55
CA ARG A 23 5.39 5.30 -23.89
C ARG A 23 4.09 5.73 -24.59
N GLU A 24 3.04 4.93 -24.46
CA GLU A 24 1.74 5.19 -25.07
C GLU A 24 1.03 6.41 -24.44
N TRP A 25 1.07 6.49 -23.11
CA TRP A 25 0.30 7.47 -22.35
C TRP A 25 1.12 8.67 -21.87
N GLY A 26 2.43 8.70 -22.14
CA GLY A 26 3.30 9.86 -21.89
C GLY A 26 3.61 10.12 -20.41
N PHE A 27 3.63 9.10 -19.54
CA PHE A 27 4.04 9.26 -18.14
C PHE A 27 5.45 8.70 -17.88
N SER A 28 6.10 9.17 -16.81
CA SER A 28 7.44 8.74 -16.43
C SER A 28 7.42 7.58 -15.45
N LEU A 29 8.40 6.68 -15.56
CA LEU A 29 8.64 5.57 -14.63
C LEU A 29 9.86 5.91 -13.76
N TYR A 30 9.68 5.95 -12.45
CA TYR A 30 10.78 6.13 -11.52
C TYR A 30 11.56 4.82 -11.32
N THR A 31 12.85 4.83 -11.66
CA THR A 31 13.71 3.64 -11.61
C THR A 31 14.94 3.79 -10.72
N GLU A 32 15.18 4.96 -10.15
CA GLU A 32 16.43 5.27 -9.44
C GLU A 32 16.58 4.54 -8.09
N CYS A 33 15.47 4.10 -7.49
CA CYS A 33 15.44 3.40 -6.19
C CYS A 33 16.05 4.20 -5.02
N ARG A 34 16.15 5.53 -5.15
CA ARG A 34 16.64 6.40 -4.07
C ARG A 34 15.59 6.56 -2.98
N SER A 35 16.05 6.74 -1.76
CA SER A 35 15.19 6.92 -0.59
C SER A 35 15.89 7.83 0.44
N ARG A 36 15.08 8.43 1.30
CA ARG A 36 15.55 9.22 2.44
C ARG A 36 14.91 8.74 3.73
N GLU A 37 15.68 8.78 4.81
CA GLU A 37 15.12 8.58 6.15
C GLU A 37 14.25 9.77 6.54
N VAL A 38 13.09 9.49 7.08
CA VAL A 38 12.11 10.50 7.51
C VAL A 38 11.63 10.21 8.93
N THR A 39 11.30 11.29 9.63
CA THR A 39 10.62 11.20 10.92
C THR A 39 9.13 11.39 10.71
N LEU A 40 8.34 10.48 11.26
CA LEU A 40 6.88 10.53 11.23
C LEU A 40 6.38 11.18 12.54
N PRO A 41 5.98 12.45 12.53
CA PRO A 41 5.77 13.22 13.76
C PRO A 41 4.55 12.74 14.58
N ARG A 42 3.55 12.16 13.92
CA ARG A 42 2.33 11.64 14.55
C ARG A 42 2.35 10.12 14.77
N ALA A 43 3.48 9.47 14.48
CA ALA A 43 3.59 8.03 14.61
C ALA A 43 3.48 7.55 16.06
N ARG A 44 2.72 6.48 16.25
CA ARG A 44 2.60 5.78 17.54
C ARG A 44 3.58 4.61 17.65
N ARG A 45 3.88 3.94 16.53
CA ARG A 45 4.72 2.72 16.50
C ARG A 45 6.08 2.92 15.84
N CYS A 46 6.12 3.51 14.66
CA CYS A 46 7.35 3.63 13.87
C CYS A 46 7.66 5.09 13.55
N ARG A 47 8.47 5.73 14.38
CA ARG A 47 8.79 7.15 14.23
C ARG A 47 9.80 7.46 13.14
N GLN A 48 10.60 6.49 12.72
CA GLN A 48 11.64 6.66 11.70
C GLN A 48 11.63 5.48 10.75
N LEU A 49 11.62 5.78 9.46
CA LEU A 49 11.76 4.80 8.39
C LEU A 49 12.22 5.51 7.11
N SER A 50 12.75 4.75 6.15
CA SER A 50 13.08 5.31 4.84
C SER A 50 11.88 5.26 3.91
N VAL A 51 11.71 6.35 3.17
CA VAL A 51 10.67 6.49 2.14
C VAL A 51 11.36 6.80 0.81
N ALA A 52 10.90 6.19 -0.27
CA ALA A 52 11.40 6.46 -1.61
C ALA A 52 11.13 7.92 -2.01
N GLU A 53 12.14 8.57 -2.60
CA GLU A 53 12.14 10.01 -2.89
C GLU A 53 10.89 10.51 -3.62
N PRO A 54 10.33 9.83 -4.63
CA PRO A 54 9.13 10.33 -5.32
C PRO A 54 7.92 10.57 -4.43
N PHE A 55 7.83 9.82 -3.32
CA PHE A 55 6.77 10.04 -2.32
C PHE A 55 6.99 11.27 -1.45
N LEU A 56 8.17 11.84 -1.45
CA LEU A 56 8.54 13.02 -0.66
C LEU A 56 8.58 14.31 -1.51
N GLU A 57 8.76 14.18 -2.81
CA GLU A 57 8.97 15.29 -3.76
C GLU A 57 7.76 15.52 -4.68
N ARG A 58 6.61 15.00 -4.31
CA ARG A 58 5.38 15.08 -5.09
C ARG A 58 4.55 16.31 -4.75
N ASP A 59 3.81 16.84 -5.72
CA ASP A 59 2.72 17.80 -5.52
C ASP A 59 1.39 17.09 -5.21
N TYR A 60 1.19 15.88 -5.75
CA TYR A 60 -0.03 15.09 -5.61
C TYR A 60 0.27 13.59 -5.56
N LEU A 61 -0.39 12.85 -4.69
CA LEU A 61 -0.23 11.40 -4.55
C LEU A 61 -1.53 10.67 -4.87
N ILE A 62 -1.51 9.89 -5.94
CA ILE A 62 -2.59 8.94 -6.25
C ILE A 62 -2.13 7.53 -5.87
N ASP A 63 -2.87 6.87 -4.99
CA ASP A 63 -2.63 5.49 -4.60
C ASP A 63 -3.51 4.54 -5.43
N LEU A 64 -2.90 3.74 -6.31
CA LEU A 64 -3.58 2.74 -7.13
C LEU A 64 -3.42 1.36 -6.49
N CYS A 65 -4.42 0.91 -5.75
CA CYS A 65 -4.36 -0.34 -5.01
C CYS A 65 -5.23 -1.44 -5.62
N LYS A 66 -4.95 -2.68 -5.27
CA LYS A 66 -5.71 -3.87 -5.66
C LYS A 66 -6.51 -4.39 -4.47
N LEU A 67 -7.80 -4.71 -4.69
CA LEU A 67 -8.66 -5.40 -3.72
C LEU A 67 -8.20 -6.84 -3.55
N LYS A 68 -7.64 -7.19 -2.39
CA LYS A 68 -7.15 -8.54 -2.12
C LYS A 68 -7.06 -8.90 -0.65
N THR A 69 -7.12 -10.19 -0.35
CA THR A 69 -6.79 -10.76 0.95
C THR A 69 -5.28 -10.70 1.23
N HIS A 70 -4.89 -10.85 2.49
CA HIS A 70 -3.49 -10.87 2.91
C HIS A 70 -3.30 -11.77 4.15
N GLY A 71 -2.39 -12.75 4.06
CA GLY A 71 -2.18 -13.74 5.12
C GLY A 71 -1.82 -13.15 6.48
N MET A 72 -0.98 -12.08 6.54
CA MET A 72 -0.56 -11.48 7.81
C MET A 72 -1.60 -10.50 8.37
N VAL A 73 -2.10 -9.58 7.57
CA VAL A 73 -2.96 -8.48 8.04
C VAL A 73 -4.44 -8.60 7.61
N GLY A 74 -4.82 -9.74 7.02
CA GLY A 74 -6.18 -10.07 6.60
C GLY A 74 -6.60 -9.43 5.28
N PHE A 75 -6.32 -8.16 5.08
CA PHE A 75 -6.73 -7.36 3.94
C PHE A 75 -5.58 -6.54 3.35
N SER A 76 -5.62 -6.29 2.06
CA SER A 76 -4.72 -5.38 1.36
C SER A 76 -5.53 -4.52 0.40
N GLY A 77 -5.58 -3.24 0.69
CA GLY A 77 -6.17 -2.17 -0.10
C GLY A 77 -5.24 -0.96 -0.09
N ALA A 78 -5.80 0.24 0.06
CA ALA A 78 -5.07 1.51 -0.01
C ALA A 78 -4.03 1.66 1.11
N VAL A 79 -4.41 1.45 2.38
CA VAL A 79 -3.50 1.59 3.53
C VAL A 79 -2.26 0.71 3.37
N LYS A 80 -2.47 -0.58 3.06
CA LYS A 80 -1.36 -1.54 2.90
C LYS A 80 -0.55 -1.29 1.64
N ASN A 81 -1.16 -0.76 0.57
CA ASN A 81 -0.47 -0.48 -0.70
C ASN A 81 0.63 0.56 -0.53
N LEU A 82 0.41 1.56 0.32
CA LEU A 82 1.39 2.61 0.65
C LEU A 82 2.69 2.06 1.29
N PHE A 83 2.69 0.84 1.82
CA PHE A 83 3.94 0.13 2.19
C PHE A 83 4.88 -0.06 0.98
N GLY A 84 4.38 0.12 -0.24
CA GLY A 84 5.16 0.22 -1.46
C GLY A 84 6.18 1.36 -1.45
N ALA A 85 5.93 2.44 -0.70
CA ALA A 85 6.84 3.58 -0.56
C ALA A 85 8.12 3.26 0.22
N VAL A 86 8.12 2.19 1.03
CA VAL A 86 9.32 1.73 1.75
C VAL A 86 10.25 1.01 0.78
N PRO A 87 11.58 1.32 0.79
CA PRO A 87 12.57 0.65 -0.05
C PRO A 87 12.60 -0.87 0.15
N GLY A 88 12.90 -1.60 -0.93
CA GLY A 88 12.83 -3.05 -0.96
C GLY A 88 13.57 -3.76 0.19
N LEU A 89 14.81 -3.35 0.50
CA LEU A 89 15.64 -3.95 1.57
C LEU A 89 15.05 -3.75 2.97
N GLN A 90 14.37 -2.64 3.22
CA GLN A 90 13.79 -2.36 4.54
C GLN A 90 12.47 -3.09 4.80
N LYS A 91 11.80 -3.62 3.77
CA LYS A 91 10.55 -4.36 3.98
C LYS A 91 10.73 -5.63 4.81
N PRO A 92 11.69 -6.53 4.51
CA PRO A 92 12.01 -7.66 5.39
C PRO A 92 12.42 -7.22 6.79
N GLU A 93 13.23 -6.17 6.92
CA GLU A 93 13.64 -5.61 8.21
C GLU A 93 12.44 -5.18 9.04
N LEU A 94 11.48 -4.44 8.46
CA LEU A 94 10.28 -4.01 9.15
C LEU A 94 9.37 -5.18 9.54
N HIS A 95 9.30 -6.25 8.72
CA HIS A 95 8.61 -7.48 9.11
C HIS A 95 9.28 -8.17 10.31
N CYS A 96 10.62 -8.16 10.39
CA CYS A 96 11.33 -8.69 11.57
C CYS A 96 11.20 -7.76 12.77
N ARG A 97 11.22 -6.44 12.58
CA ARG A 97 11.08 -5.46 13.65
C ARG A 97 9.67 -5.42 14.26
N PHE A 98 8.66 -5.70 13.44
CA PHE A 98 7.24 -5.73 13.85
C PHE A 98 6.61 -7.08 13.48
N PRO A 99 7.02 -8.20 14.15
CA PRO A 99 6.53 -9.53 13.81
C PRO A 99 5.06 -9.73 14.19
N GLU A 100 4.59 -9.00 15.21
CA GLU A 100 3.21 -9.05 15.67
C GLU A 100 2.28 -8.30 14.71
N LYS A 101 1.15 -8.94 14.36
CA LYS A 101 0.16 -8.37 13.44
C LYS A 101 -0.33 -6.99 13.87
N GLN A 102 -0.52 -6.79 15.17
CA GLN A 102 -0.94 -5.48 15.72
C GLN A 102 0.13 -4.42 15.48
N ALA A 103 1.38 -4.67 15.90
CA ALA A 103 2.48 -3.73 15.76
C ALA A 103 2.77 -3.38 14.29
N PHE A 104 2.68 -4.37 13.39
CA PHE A 104 2.82 -4.16 11.96
C PHE A 104 1.69 -3.31 11.38
N SER A 105 0.45 -3.55 11.82
CA SER A 105 -0.72 -2.77 11.39
C SER A 105 -0.63 -1.31 11.87
N GLU A 106 -0.19 -1.07 13.11
CA GLU A 106 0.06 0.28 13.64
C GLU A 106 1.13 1.02 12.82
N MET A 107 2.22 0.35 12.44
CA MET A 107 3.26 0.93 11.57
C MET A 107 2.72 1.25 10.17
N LEU A 108 1.84 0.43 9.61
CA LEU A 108 1.18 0.75 8.33
C LEU A 108 0.30 1.99 8.42
N VAL A 109 -0.41 2.17 9.54
CA VAL A 109 -1.21 3.38 9.78
C VAL A 109 -0.33 4.60 9.98
N ASP A 110 0.80 4.48 10.70
CA ASP A 110 1.80 5.56 10.83
C ASP A 110 2.29 6.03 9.46
N LEU A 111 2.64 5.09 8.58
CA LEU A 111 3.11 5.39 7.23
C LEU A 111 2.01 6.01 6.35
N CYS A 112 0.80 5.46 6.41
CA CYS A 112 -0.34 5.96 5.66
C CYS A 112 -0.71 7.40 6.06
N ASP A 113 -0.74 7.69 7.36
CA ASP A 113 -1.00 9.03 7.90
C ASP A 113 0.09 10.05 7.51
N PHE A 114 1.34 9.62 7.46
CA PHE A 114 2.47 10.44 6.98
C PHE A 114 2.39 10.73 5.48
N LEU A 115 2.12 9.71 4.67
CA LEU A 115 2.06 9.87 3.21
C LEU A 115 0.80 10.61 2.76
N ALA A 116 -0.32 10.47 3.46
CA ALA A 116 -1.56 11.19 3.23
C ALA A 116 -1.92 11.31 1.73
N PRO A 117 -2.27 10.21 1.04
CA PRO A 117 -2.60 10.26 -0.37
C PRO A 117 -3.81 11.17 -0.64
N ASP A 118 -3.75 11.93 -1.73
CA ASP A 118 -4.81 12.85 -2.14
C ASP A 118 -6.01 12.13 -2.75
N LEU A 119 -5.74 10.99 -3.41
CA LEU A 119 -6.75 10.13 -4.01
C LEU A 119 -6.28 8.67 -3.94
N CYS A 120 -7.19 7.78 -3.58
CA CYS A 120 -6.99 6.34 -3.65
C CYS A 120 -8.00 5.75 -4.65
N ILE A 121 -7.52 4.87 -5.53
CA ILE A 121 -8.35 4.13 -6.47
C ILE A 121 -8.10 2.63 -6.27
N MET A 122 -9.15 1.88 -5.95
CA MET A 122 -9.08 0.44 -5.70
C MET A 122 -9.62 -0.33 -6.89
N ASP A 123 -8.75 -1.09 -7.53
CA ASP A 123 -9.13 -2.02 -8.58
C ASP A 123 -9.59 -3.35 -7.96
N GLY A 124 -10.88 -3.61 -8.07
CA GLY A 124 -11.55 -4.86 -7.76
C GLY A 124 -12.21 -5.49 -8.99
N ILE A 125 -11.84 -5.09 -10.22
CA ILE A 125 -12.37 -5.73 -11.44
C ILE A 125 -11.99 -7.20 -11.41
N LEU A 126 -10.71 -7.50 -11.25
CA LEU A 126 -10.19 -8.81 -10.92
C LEU A 126 -9.48 -8.74 -9.57
N ALA A 127 -10.20 -9.07 -8.51
CA ALA A 127 -9.68 -9.12 -7.15
C ALA A 127 -8.90 -10.43 -6.89
N MET A 128 -8.37 -10.58 -5.67
CA MET A 128 -7.72 -11.83 -5.22
C MET A 128 -8.30 -12.27 -3.88
N GLU A 129 -8.61 -13.56 -3.76
CA GLU A 129 -9.03 -14.20 -2.52
C GLU A 129 -8.06 -15.31 -2.07
N GLY A 130 -8.20 -15.82 -0.86
CA GLY A 130 -7.37 -16.90 -0.32
C GLY A 130 -6.02 -16.44 0.22
N ASN A 131 -4.94 -17.15 -0.10
CA ASN A 131 -3.61 -16.95 0.48
C ASN A 131 -2.85 -15.78 -0.19
N GLY A 132 -3.40 -14.55 -0.09
CA GLY A 132 -2.70 -13.34 -0.55
C GLY A 132 -1.45 -13.02 0.30
N PRO A 133 -0.57 -12.14 -0.17
CA PRO A 133 -0.78 -11.13 -1.22
C PRO A 133 -0.47 -11.58 -2.66
N THR A 134 0.12 -12.77 -2.87
CA THR A 134 0.57 -13.23 -4.19
C THR A 134 0.17 -14.68 -4.51
N GLY A 135 -0.13 -15.50 -3.52
CA GLY A 135 -0.50 -16.91 -3.64
C GLY A 135 -2.01 -17.18 -3.61
N GLY A 136 -2.82 -16.14 -3.74
CA GLY A 136 -4.28 -16.28 -3.77
C GLY A 136 -4.82 -16.63 -5.15
N GLN A 137 -6.13 -16.83 -5.22
CA GLN A 137 -6.86 -17.10 -6.46
C GLN A 137 -7.51 -15.81 -7.00
N PRO A 138 -7.55 -15.61 -8.32
CA PRO A 138 -8.26 -14.47 -8.89
C PRO A 138 -9.77 -14.60 -8.66
N ARG A 139 -10.40 -13.45 -8.33
CA ARG A 139 -11.85 -13.36 -8.14
C ARG A 139 -12.43 -12.24 -8.98
N GLN A 140 -13.26 -12.59 -9.96
CA GLN A 140 -13.98 -11.60 -10.77
C GLN A 140 -15.05 -10.92 -9.90
N MET A 141 -14.89 -9.62 -9.64
CA MET A 141 -15.87 -8.84 -8.87
C MET A 141 -16.45 -7.68 -9.67
N GLY A 142 -15.76 -7.17 -10.69
CA GLY A 142 -16.26 -6.13 -11.57
C GLY A 142 -16.45 -4.77 -10.90
N VAL A 143 -15.71 -4.47 -9.82
CA VAL A 143 -15.86 -3.23 -9.05
C VAL A 143 -14.64 -2.35 -9.18
N LEU A 144 -14.87 -1.04 -9.19
CA LEU A 144 -13.85 -0.01 -9.08
C LEU A 144 -14.28 0.97 -8.00
N GLY A 145 -13.43 1.25 -7.02
CA GLY A 145 -13.70 2.18 -5.93
C GLY A 145 -12.73 3.35 -5.96
N ALA A 146 -13.19 4.53 -5.52
CA ALA A 146 -12.31 5.69 -5.33
C ALA A 146 -12.71 6.48 -4.09
N SER A 147 -11.73 7.03 -3.39
CA SER A 147 -11.94 7.87 -2.20
C SER A 147 -10.72 8.76 -1.94
N LYS A 148 -10.94 9.94 -1.35
CA LYS A 148 -9.86 10.76 -0.80
C LYS A 148 -9.33 10.21 0.52
N SER A 149 -10.09 9.34 1.21
CA SER A 149 -9.65 8.68 2.43
C SER A 149 -9.26 7.24 2.12
N PRO A 150 -7.98 6.84 2.31
CA PRO A 150 -7.54 5.45 2.19
C PRO A 150 -8.30 4.52 3.15
N TYR A 151 -8.60 5.01 4.34
CA TYR A 151 -9.32 4.23 5.36
C TYR A 151 -10.78 3.98 4.97
N ALA A 152 -11.49 4.99 4.48
CA ALA A 152 -12.86 4.84 4.01
C ALA A 152 -12.94 3.88 2.81
N LEU A 153 -11.99 3.96 1.89
CA LEU A 153 -11.91 3.04 0.77
C LEU A 153 -11.69 1.59 1.23
N ASP A 154 -10.79 1.39 2.19
CA ASP A 154 -10.50 0.05 2.74
C ASP A 154 -11.67 -0.50 3.58
N VAL A 155 -12.43 0.34 4.30
CA VAL A 155 -13.68 -0.06 4.96
C VAL A 155 -14.70 -0.57 3.93
N CYS A 156 -14.90 0.14 2.84
CA CYS A 156 -15.76 -0.32 1.74
C CYS A 156 -15.23 -1.62 1.12
N GLY A 157 -13.92 -1.69 0.84
CA GLY A 157 -13.29 -2.88 0.25
C GLY A 157 -13.41 -4.12 1.12
N THR A 158 -13.22 -3.99 2.44
CA THR A 158 -13.39 -5.11 3.38
C THR A 158 -14.84 -5.59 3.43
N SER A 159 -15.79 -4.66 3.46
CA SER A 159 -17.22 -4.98 3.45
C SER A 159 -17.64 -5.72 2.18
N LEU A 160 -17.12 -5.30 1.01
CA LEU A 160 -17.39 -5.96 -0.28
C LEU A 160 -16.95 -7.43 -0.33
N ILE A 161 -15.90 -7.79 0.42
CA ILE A 161 -15.41 -9.18 0.49
C ILE A 161 -15.91 -9.95 1.73
N GLY A 162 -16.90 -9.38 2.44
CA GLY A 162 -17.53 -10.03 3.60
C GLY A 162 -16.72 -10.01 4.88
N LEU A 163 -15.66 -9.21 4.96
CA LEU A 163 -14.90 -8.99 6.20
C LEU A 163 -15.55 -7.85 7.01
N LYS A 164 -15.58 -8.01 8.32
CA LYS A 164 -15.94 -6.91 9.21
C LYS A 164 -14.74 -5.94 9.29
N PRO A 165 -14.90 -4.64 9.01
CA PRO A 165 -13.79 -3.68 9.07
C PRO A 165 -13.04 -3.72 10.41
N GLU A 166 -13.74 -3.92 11.52
CA GLU A 166 -13.16 -3.99 12.88
C GLU A 166 -12.24 -5.22 13.07
N SER A 167 -12.40 -6.25 12.25
CA SER A 167 -11.52 -7.42 12.28
C SER A 167 -10.16 -7.17 11.60
N VAL A 168 -10.04 -6.10 10.82
CA VAL A 168 -8.81 -5.69 10.15
C VAL A 168 -8.07 -4.69 11.03
N LEU A 169 -6.96 -5.13 11.64
CA LEU A 169 -6.26 -4.39 12.68
C LEU A 169 -5.86 -2.96 12.29
N MET A 170 -5.42 -2.74 11.05
CA MET A 170 -5.07 -1.41 10.57
C MET A 170 -6.28 -0.47 10.46
N LEU A 171 -7.48 -0.99 10.18
CA LEU A 171 -8.70 -0.18 10.13
C LEU A 171 -9.19 0.15 11.54
N ARG A 172 -9.12 -0.83 12.46
CA ARG A 172 -9.41 -0.59 13.88
C ARG A 172 -8.47 0.47 14.46
N GLU A 173 -7.16 0.35 14.23
CA GLU A 173 -6.16 1.32 14.66
C GLU A 173 -6.43 2.73 14.08
N ALA A 174 -6.79 2.81 12.81
CA ALA A 174 -7.14 4.08 12.17
C ALA A 174 -8.38 4.72 12.83
N HIS A 175 -9.41 3.93 13.12
CA HIS A 175 -10.61 4.39 13.83
C HIS A 175 -10.28 4.91 15.24
N GLU A 176 -9.49 4.16 16.01
CA GLU A 176 -9.04 4.55 17.37
C GLU A 176 -8.18 5.83 17.38
N ARG A 177 -7.59 6.18 16.25
CA ARG A 177 -6.84 7.43 16.06
C ARG A 177 -7.69 8.59 15.53
N GLY A 178 -8.96 8.35 15.17
CA GLY A 178 -9.82 9.34 14.52
C GLY A 178 -9.41 9.68 13.08
N LEU A 179 -8.70 8.76 12.38
CA LEU A 179 -8.24 8.92 11.00
C LEU A 179 -9.22 8.35 9.98
N GLY A 180 -10.13 7.51 10.40
CA GLY A 180 -11.09 6.83 9.55
C GLY A 180 -12.52 6.84 10.11
N PRO A 181 -13.50 6.39 9.31
CA PRO A 181 -14.88 6.25 9.73
C PRO A 181 -15.05 5.17 10.80
#